data_c37da8f4063e1a4f6f4392f988b6dd65
#
_entry.id   c37da8f4063e1a4f6f4392f988b6dd65
#
_cell.length_a   1.000
_cell.length_b   1.000
_cell.length_c   1.000
_cell.angle_alpha   90.00
_cell.angle_beta   90.00
_cell.angle_gamma   90.00
#
_symmetry.space_group_name_H-M   'P 1'
#
loop_
_entity.id
_entity.type
_entity.pdbx_description
1 polymer ?
#
loop_
_entity_poly.entity_id
_entity_poly.type
_entity_poly.pdbx_seq_one_letter_code
_entity_poly.pdbx_strand_id
1 'polypeptide(L)'
;TIALEEKDPLVVKVLRLAYEYLEENKSFDVEGQFEEDEEGNEFPIEVEDKENLLYLLALLLNADQKINRDEIKDYRDALKDSLY
;
A
#
# COMPACT_ATOMS: atom_id res chain seq x y z
N THR A 1 6.95 -2.61 -17.14
CA THR A 1 6.32 -1.59 -16.30
C THR A 1 7.36 -0.64 -15.72
N ILE A 2 6.93 0.51 -15.29
CA ILE A 2 7.82 1.51 -14.69
C ILE A 2 8.56 0.93 -13.48
N ALA A 3 7.86 0.21 -12.61
CA ALA A 3 8.45 -0.38 -11.43
C ALA A 3 9.58 -1.36 -11.77
N LEU A 4 9.37 -2.18 -12.77
CA LEU A 4 10.37 -3.14 -13.20
C LEU A 4 11.56 -2.46 -13.89
N GLU A 5 11.28 -1.43 -14.66
CA GLU A 5 12.33 -0.66 -15.34
C GLU A 5 13.25 0.05 -14.36
N GLU A 6 12.69 0.58 -13.30
CA GLU A 6 13.46 1.27 -12.27
C GLU A 6 14.14 0.32 -11.30
N LYS A 7 13.73 -0.95 -11.31
CA LYS A 7 14.30 -1.99 -10.46
C LYS A 7 14.28 -1.62 -8.98
N ASP A 8 13.20 -0.98 -8.53
CA ASP A 8 13.03 -0.63 -7.13
C ASP A 8 12.45 -1.84 -6.39
N PRO A 9 13.23 -2.50 -5.52
CA PRO A 9 12.76 -3.74 -4.86
C PRO A 9 11.52 -3.53 -4.00
N LEU A 10 11.39 -2.39 -3.35
CA LEU A 10 10.21 -2.12 -2.52
C LEU A 10 8.95 -2.01 -3.38
N VAL A 11 9.04 -1.24 -4.46
CA VAL A 11 7.90 -1.04 -5.38
C VAL A 11 7.48 -2.36 -5.99
N VAL A 12 8.43 -3.14 -6.48
CA VAL A 12 8.14 -4.44 -7.10
C VAL A 12 7.49 -5.38 -6.10
N LYS A 13 8.02 -5.43 -4.88
CA LYS A 13 7.48 -6.30 -3.84
C LYS A 13 6.04 -5.91 -3.47
N VAL A 14 5.78 -4.63 -3.26
CA VAL A 14 4.44 -4.16 -2.88
C VAL A 14 3.45 -4.40 -4.01
N LEU A 15 3.86 -4.17 -5.26
CA LEU A 15 3.00 -4.41 -6.40
C LEU A 15 2.62 -5.89 -6.51
N ARG A 16 3.58 -6.78 -6.29
CA ARG A 16 3.31 -8.22 -6.27
C ARG A 16 2.36 -8.60 -5.14
N LEU A 17 2.60 -8.08 -3.94
CA LEU A 17 1.75 -8.36 -2.79
C LEU A 17 0.31 -7.86 -3.02
N ALA A 18 0.16 -6.69 -3.61
CA ALA A 18 -1.15 -6.14 -3.93
C ALA A 18 -1.88 -7.04 -4.93
N TYR A 19 -1.17 -7.52 -5.94
CA TYR A 19 -1.74 -8.42 -6.93
C TYR A 19 -2.19 -9.73 -6.28
N GLU A 20 -1.35 -10.32 -5.44
CA GLU A 20 -1.69 -11.56 -4.72
C GLU A 20 -2.91 -11.36 -3.82
N TYR A 21 -2.97 -10.21 -3.14
CA TYR A 21 -4.10 -9.90 -2.28
C TYR A 21 -5.41 -9.84 -3.06
N LEU A 22 -5.38 -9.17 -4.22
CA LEU A 22 -6.58 -9.08 -5.07
C LEU A 22 -7.02 -10.44 -5.58
N GLU A 23 -6.08 -11.31 -5.94
CA GLU A 23 -6.42 -12.66 -6.39
C GLU A 23 -7.03 -13.50 -5.29
N GLU A 24 -6.50 -13.40 -4.08
CA GLU A 24 -6.96 -14.17 -2.93
C GLU A 24 -8.31 -13.70 -2.41
N ASN A 25 -8.48 -12.39 -2.28
CA ASN A 25 -9.63 -11.82 -1.57
C ASN A 25 -10.69 -11.22 -2.48
N LYS A 26 -10.39 -11.04 -3.74
CA LYS A 26 -11.28 -10.39 -4.72
C LYS A 26 -11.67 -8.97 -4.34
N SER A 27 -10.88 -8.35 -3.47
CA SER A 27 -11.10 -6.98 -3.00
C SER A 27 -9.78 -6.40 -2.54
N PHE A 28 -9.74 -5.09 -2.32
CA PHE A 28 -8.54 -4.44 -1.81
C PHE A 28 -8.89 -3.62 -0.57
N ASP A 29 -9.25 -4.33 0.48
CA ASP A 29 -9.65 -3.75 1.76
C ASP A 29 -8.52 -3.69 2.79
N VAL A 30 -7.29 -3.69 2.32
CA VAL A 30 -6.11 -3.65 3.19
C VAL A 30 -6.03 -2.31 3.93
N GLU A 31 -5.65 -2.36 5.20
CA GLU A 31 -5.56 -1.18 6.06
C GLU A 31 -4.20 -0.51 5.92
N GLY A 32 -4.01 0.25 4.84
CA GLY A 32 -2.76 0.92 4.56
C GLY A 32 -2.77 2.43 4.78
N GLN A 33 -3.91 3.00 5.14
CA GLN A 33 -4.05 4.42 5.39
C GLN A 33 -4.51 4.66 6.82
N PHE A 34 -3.88 5.63 7.50
CA PHE A 34 -4.12 5.89 8.92
C PHE A 34 -4.30 7.39 9.16
N GLU A 35 -5.05 7.72 10.21
CA GLU A 35 -5.17 9.07 10.72
C GLU A 35 -4.81 9.09 12.19
N GLU A 36 -4.40 10.25 12.70
CA GLU A 36 -4.16 10.45 14.12
C GLU A 36 -5.32 11.21 14.74
N ASP A 37 -5.71 10.82 15.97
CA ASP A 37 -6.67 11.57 16.73
C ASP A 37 -5.96 12.71 17.54
N GLU A 38 -6.71 13.45 18.35
CA GLU A 38 -6.16 14.56 19.13
C GLU A 38 -5.13 14.11 20.16
N GLU A 39 -5.16 12.85 20.56
CA GLU A 39 -4.23 12.28 21.53
C GLU A 39 -3.01 11.65 20.90
N GLY A 40 -2.94 11.67 19.57
CA GLY A 40 -1.82 11.09 18.84
C GLY A 40 -1.95 9.60 18.55
N ASN A 41 -3.11 9.01 18.81
CA ASN A 41 -3.33 7.60 18.50
C ASN A 41 -3.65 7.43 17.02
N GLU A 42 -2.99 6.50 16.37
CA GLU A 42 -3.24 6.19 14.97
C GLU A 42 -4.35 5.16 14.84
N PHE A 43 -5.21 5.33 13.85
CA PHE A 43 -6.25 4.37 13.54
C PHE A 43 -6.42 4.27 12.03
N PRO A 44 -6.80 3.07 11.50
CA PRO A 44 -6.99 2.91 10.07
C PRO A 44 -8.22 3.67 9.58
N ILE A 45 -8.10 4.21 8.36
CA ILE A 45 -9.19 4.93 7.70
C ILE A 45 -9.94 3.94 6.81
N GLU A 46 -11.27 4.00 6.84
CA GLU A 46 -12.09 3.23 5.92
C GLU A 46 -12.13 3.93 4.56
N VAL A 47 -11.71 3.23 3.51
CA VAL A 47 -11.78 3.73 2.14
C VAL A 47 -12.33 2.62 1.25
N GLU A 48 -12.97 3.02 0.16
CA GLU A 48 -13.43 2.05 -0.82
C GLU A 48 -12.25 1.32 -1.45
N ASP A 49 -12.44 0.04 -1.79
CA ASP A 49 -11.37 -0.79 -2.34
C ASP A 49 -10.71 -0.16 -3.56
N LYS A 50 -11.51 0.38 -4.47
CA LYS A 50 -10.99 1.03 -5.67
C LYS A 50 -10.12 2.23 -5.35
N GLU A 51 -10.57 3.08 -4.42
CA GLU A 51 -9.81 4.26 -4.02
C GLU A 51 -8.54 3.87 -3.29
N ASN A 52 -8.60 2.84 -2.46
CA ASN A 52 -7.45 2.33 -1.75
C ASN A 52 -6.38 1.84 -2.72
N LEU A 53 -6.79 1.08 -3.73
CA LEU A 53 -5.86 0.58 -4.74
C LEU A 53 -5.26 1.72 -5.56
N LEU A 54 -6.09 2.69 -5.97
CA LEU A 54 -5.61 3.83 -6.74
C LEU A 54 -4.62 4.67 -5.94
N TYR A 55 -4.87 4.84 -4.65
CA TYR A 55 -3.96 5.56 -3.77
C TYR A 55 -2.60 4.85 -3.70
N LEU A 56 -2.60 3.53 -3.53
CA LEU A 56 -1.36 2.76 -3.51
C LEU A 56 -0.62 2.88 -4.83
N LEU A 57 -1.31 2.78 -5.95
CA LEU A 57 -0.67 2.92 -7.27
C LEU A 57 -0.03 4.30 -7.44
N ALA A 58 -0.71 5.35 -6.95
CA ALA A 58 -0.15 6.70 -6.99
C ALA A 58 1.13 6.80 -6.15
N LEU A 59 1.15 6.17 -4.98
CA LEU A 59 2.35 6.12 -4.15
C LEU A 59 3.49 5.42 -4.88
N LEU A 60 3.20 4.32 -5.53
CA LEU A 60 4.22 3.55 -6.25
C LEU A 60 4.80 4.34 -7.42
N LEU A 61 3.98 5.12 -8.10
CA LEU A 61 4.45 5.97 -9.20
C LEU A 61 5.36 7.10 -8.73
N ASN A 62 5.26 7.49 -7.46
CA ASN A 62 6.06 8.55 -6.87
C ASN A 62 6.93 8.02 -5.74
N ALA A 63 7.43 6.81 -5.88
CA ALA A 63 8.17 6.11 -4.84
C ALA A 63 9.55 6.71 -4.54
N ASP A 64 10.02 7.65 -5.35
CA ASP A 64 11.26 8.35 -5.12
C ASP A 64 11.17 9.35 -3.97
N GLN A 65 9.97 9.71 -3.53
CA GLN A 65 9.77 10.63 -2.42
C GLN A 65 9.73 9.87 -1.10
N LYS A 66 10.49 10.35 -0.11
CA LYS A 66 10.63 9.67 1.17
C LYS A 66 9.29 9.45 1.89
N ILE A 67 8.43 10.46 1.88
CA ILE A 67 7.13 10.36 2.55
C ILE A 67 6.30 9.24 1.92
N ASN A 68 6.32 9.14 0.59
CA ASN A 68 5.60 8.10 -0.11
C ASN A 68 6.17 6.71 0.19
N ARG A 69 7.48 6.60 0.33
CA ARG A 69 8.10 5.33 0.66
C ARG A 69 7.67 4.83 2.03
N ASP A 70 7.52 5.72 3.00
CA ASP A 70 7.05 5.32 4.33
C ASP A 70 5.63 4.78 4.29
N GLU A 71 4.75 5.41 3.53
CA GLU A 71 3.39 4.92 3.33
C GLU A 71 3.36 3.60 2.57
N ILE A 72 4.25 3.44 1.58
CA ILE A 72 4.37 2.19 0.83
C ILE A 72 4.77 1.04 1.77
N LYS A 73 5.65 1.32 2.73
CA LYS A 73 6.05 0.31 3.71
C LYS A 73 4.90 -0.09 4.61
N ASP A 74 4.02 0.85 4.96
CA ASP A 74 2.81 0.54 5.73
C ASP A 74 1.90 -0.42 4.95
N TYR A 75 1.70 -0.17 3.66
CA TYR A 75 0.96 -1.09 2.80
C TYR A 75 1.64 -2.45 2.70
N ARG A 76 2.96 -2.46 2.56
CA ARG A 76 3.72 -3.71 2.50
C ARG A 76 3.46 -4.54 3.75
N ASP A 77 3.55 -3.93 4.92
CA ASP A 77 3.38 -4.64 6.17
C ASP A 77 1.95 -5.14 6.35
N ALA A 78 0.96 -4.32 5.99
CA ALA A 78 -0.45 -4.72 6.04
C ALA A 78 -0.74 -5.88 5.08
N LEU A 79 -0.20 -5.83 3.88
CA LEU A 79 -0.36 -6.90 2.90
C LEU A 79 0.29 -8.19 3.35
N LYS A 80 1.50 -8.10 3.91
CA LYS A 80 2.19 -9.28 4.43
C LYS A 80 1.42 -9.92 5.57
N ASP A 81 0.90 -9.12 6.48
CA ASP A 81 0.11 -9.64 7.60
C ASP A 81 -1.16 -10.34 7.12
N SER A 82 -1.75 -9.86 6.04
CA SER A 82 -2.96 -10.47 5.49
C SER A 82 -2.68 -11.75 4.70
N LEU A 83 -1.53 -11.84 4.03
CA LEU A 83 -1.19 -12.96 3.16
C LEU A 83 -0.35 -14.04 3.87
N TYR A 84 0.41 -13.64 4.84
CA TYR A 84 1.32 -14.51 5.57
C TYR A 84 1.10 -14.40 7.06
#